data_dba951735b49b80b730a8f960a3f269e
#
_entry.id   dba951735b49b80b730a8f960a3f269e
#
_cell.length_a   1.000
_cell.length_b   1.000
_cell.length_c   1.000
_cell.angle_alpha   90.00
_cell.angle_beta   90.00
_cell.angle_gamma   90.00
#
_symmetry.space_group_name_H-M   'P 1'
#
loop_
_entity.id
_entity.type
_entity.pdbx_description
1 polymer ?
#
loop_
_entity_poly.entity_id
_entity_poly.type
_entity_poly.pdbx_seq_one_letter_code
_entity_poly.pdbx_strand_id
1 'polypeptide(L)'
;MQYSFRDLHPTNKNEYEDIPTEGFVFGSFDSRKVGWWVVSRDAPTPEENEIVEQIAYTPGVYDFSMLNGERFFGNREITYKIVMPLSVYHERKIFEEEIKRQLMPVGISNLVDTHEDGYYWSGKCKSVEVDDDEEKGLLTATVVFDCYPYAYTNNLEGADIWDDVIFDHWIWQPVKFNVTKSMDVTLENIGSRPVICHFAVTGKVTVKGPGFNGYELTKDNADKATITMPLGKNKFTLSGSGTLEFKFRREEMI
;
A
#
# COMPACT_ATOMS: atom_id res chain seq x y z
N MET A 1 14.92 -4.71 -8.11
CA MET A 1 16.14 -4.00 -7.65
C MET A 1 16.56 -4.67 -6.36
N GLN A 2 17.81 -5.10 -6.22
CA GLN A 2 18.28 -5.75 -5.00
C GLN A 2 18.75 -4.66 -4.06
N TYR A 3 17.96 -4.38 -3.00
CA TYR A 3 18.34 -3.41 -1.98
C TYR A 3 19.50 -3.98 -1.15
N SER A 4 20.60 -3.28 -1.10
CA SER A 4 21.67 -3.58 -0.14
C SER A 4 21.47 -2.72 1.09
N PHE A 5 21.16 -3.32 2.23
CA PHE A 5 21.26 -2.63 3.51
C PHE A 5 22.70 -2.15 3.68
N ARG A 6 22.89 -0.86 3.93
CA ARG A 6 24.21 -0.34 4.27
C ARG A 6 24.61 -0.85 5.64
N ASP A 7 25.84 -1.31 5.75
CA ASP A 7 26.43 -1.67 7.03
C ASP A 7 26.47 -0.41 7.92
N LEU A 8 25.97 -0.52 9.16
CA LEU A 8 26.07 0.54 10.17
C LEU A 8 27.52 0.77 10.64
N HIS A 9 28.48 -0.04 10.19
CA HIS A 9 29.91 0.10 10.44
C HIS A 9 30.66 0.39 9.13
N PRO A 10 30.50 1.59 8.54
CA PRO A 10 31.21 1.93 7.33
C PRO A 10 32.73 1.89 7.53
N THR A 11 33.43 1.27 6.61
CA THR A 11 34.90 1.18 6.63
C THR A 11 35.58 2.51 6.28
N ASN A 12 34.82 3.50 5.80
CA ASN A 12 35.32 4.82 5.38
C ASN A 12 34.62 5.95 6.13
N LYS A 13 35.39 6.85 6.75
CA LYS A 13 34.86 7.99 7.51
C LYS A 13 34.02 8.98 6.70
N ASN A 14 34.14 8.98 5.38
CA ASN A 14 33.35 9.85 4.48
C ASN A 14 31.93 9.32 4.19
N GLU A 15 31.59 8.10 4.63
CA GLU A 15 30.27 7.50 4.43
C GLU A 15 29.25 7.96 5.50
N TYR A 16 29.70 8.62 6.58
CA TYR A 16 28.81 9.16 7.62
C TYR A 16 28.08 10.45 7.22
N GLU A 17 28.47 11.09 6.13
CA GLU A 17 27.78 12.29 5.62
C GLU A 17 26.59 11.94 4.68
N ASP A 18 26.42 10.65 4.36
CA ASP A 18 25.34 10.22 3.48
C ASP A 18 24.01 10.14 4.24
N ILE A 19 23.00 10.79 3.67
CA ILE A 19 21.61 10.66 4.10
C ILE A 19 21.22 9.18 4.06
N PRO A 20 20.53 8.64 5.09
CA PRO A 20 20.05 7.27 5.08
C PRO A 20 19.30 6.98 3.79
N THR A 21 19.70 5.92 3.06
CA THR A 21 18.99 5.53 1.83
C THR A 21 17.72 4.76 2.14
N GLU A 22 17.73 4.00 3.24
CA GLU A 22 16.58 3.24 3.73
C GLU A 22 15.75 4.07 4.70
N GLY A 23 14.44 4.01 4.53
CA GLY A 23 13.53 4.75 5.39
C GLY A 23 12.06 4.52 5.08
N PHE A 24 11.21 5.19 5.84
CA PHE A 24 9.78 5.23 5.59
C PHE A 24 9.24 6.66 5.65
N VAL A 25 8.11 6.85 4.97
CA VAL A 25 7.34 8.10 4.98
C VAL A 25 5.94 7.81 5.50
N PHE A 26 5.47 8.57 6.47
CA PHE A 26 4.12 8.48 6.99
C PHE A 26 3.55 9.89 7.23
N GLY A 27 2.50 10.24 6.50
CA GLY A 27 1.99 11.62 6.50
C GLY A 27 3.05 12.63 6.04
N SER A 28 3.43 13.54 6.92
CA SER A 28 4.50 14.53 6.67
C SER A 28 5.88 14.08 7.19
N PHE A 29 5.93 12.99 7.95
CA PHE A 29 7.16 12.46 8.52
C PHE A 29 7.93 11.63 7.47
N ASP A 30 9.18 11.98 7.23
CA ASP A 30 10.13 11.19 6.42
C ASP A 30 11.33 10.88 7.32
N SER A 31 11.50 9.61 7.68
CA SER A 31 12.55 9.17 8.60
C SER A 31 13.95 9.59 8.14
N ARG A 32 14.21 9.55 6.83
CA ARG A 32 15.50 9.90 6.22
C ARG A 32 15.81 11.39 6.35
N LYS A 33 14.80 12.25 6.12
CA LYS A 33 14.98 13.72 6.21
C LYS A 33 15.25 14.20 7.62
N VAL A 34 14.71 13.47 8.60
CA VAL A 34 14.93 13.78 10.03
C VAL A 34 16.23 13.16 10.54
N GLY A 35 16.86 12.25 9.78
CA GLY A 35 18.13 11.62 10.14
C GLY A 35 17.98 10.30 10.91
N TRP A 36 16.82 9.67 10.89
CA TRP A 36 16.61 8.33 11.43
C TRP A 36 17.04 7.25 10.44
N TRP A 37 17.80 6.29 10.89
CA TRP A 37 18.30 5.16 10.11
C TRP A 37 17.48 3.92 10.43
N VAL A 38 16.91 3.27 9.42
CA VAL A 38 16.22 1.99 9.59
C VAL A 38 17.24 0.89 9.82
N VAL A 39 17.13 0.21 10.95
CA VAL A 39 17.98 -0.95 11.34
C VAL A 39 17.30 -2.25 10.99
N SER A 40 15.99 -2.33 11.22
CA SER A 40 15.20 -3.50 10.86
C SER A 40 13.77 -3.11 10.53
N ARG A 41 13.16 -3.89 9.67
CA ARG A 41 11.76 -3.88 9.31
C ARG A 41 11.19 -5.27 9.58
N ASP A 42 10.02 -5.30 10.18
CA ASP A 42 9.22 -6.52 10.33
C ASP A 42 7.81 -6.24 9.82
N ALA A 43 7.40 -6.97 8.81
CA ALA A 43 6.11 -6.80 8.14
C ALA A 43 5.51 -8.19 7.86
N PRO A 44 5.06 -8.90 8.90
CA PRO A 44 4.49 -10.25 8.76
C PRO A 44 3.22 -10.20 7.92
N THR A 45 2.88 -11.32 7.29
CA THR A 45 1.57 -11.48 6.64
C THR A 45 0.46 -11.32 7.68
N PRO A 46 -0.66 -10.69 7.30
CA PRO A 46 -1.80 -10.54 8.23
C PRO A 46 -2.43 -11.87 8.57
N GLU A 47 -2.99 -11.96 9.77
CA GLU A 47 -3.75 -13.13 10.20
C GLU A 47 -5.10 -13.22 9.48
N GLU A 48 -5.52 -14.43 9.14
CA GLU A 48 -6.84 -14.67 8.56
C GLU A 48 -7.93 -14.52 9.63
N ASN A 49 -9.03 -13.90 9.27
CA ASN A 49 -10.25 -13.86 10.07
C ASN A 49 -10.99 -15.19 9.90
N GLU A 50 -10.54 -16.22 10.61
CA GLU A 50 -11.14 -17.54 10.55
C GLU A 50 -12.50 -17.58 11.26
N ILE A 51 -13.48 -18.22 10.61
CA ILE A 51 -14.80 -18.51 11.17
C ILE A 51 -14.95 -20.03 11.15
N VAL A 52 -14.56 -20.67 12.26
CA VAL A 52 -14.59 -22.13 12.41
C VAL A 52 -15.53 -22.53 13.54
N GLU A 53 -16.32 -23.57 13.31
CA GLU A 53 -17.26 -24.10 14.28
C GLU A 53 -17.03 -25.60 14.47
N GLN A 54 -16.96 -26.03 15.74
CA GLN A 54 -16.89 -27.43 16.08
C GLN A 54 -18.25 -27.93 16.57
N ILE A 55 -18.83 -28.86 15.82
CA ILE A 55 -20.09 -29.49 16.21
C ILE A 55 -19.78 -30.69 17.12
N ALA A 56 -20.47 -30.78 18.27
CA ALA A 56 -20.28 -31.88 19.22
C ALA A 56 -20.54 -33.23 18.53
N TYR A 57 -19.69 -34.22 18.84
CA TYR A 57 -19.73 -35.60 18.33
C TYR A 57 -19.45 -35.74 16.82
N THR A 58 -18.95 -34.70 16.13
CA THR A 58 -18.47 -34.82 14.76
C THR A 58 -16.94 -34.67 14.71
N PRO A 59 -16.24 -35.45 13.89
CA PRO A 59 -14.80 -35.28 13.70
C PRO A 59 -14.52 -34.02 12.86
N GLY A 60 -13.47 -33.28 13.25
CA GLY A 60 -13.02 -32.07 12.55
C GLY A 60 -13.82 -30.82 12.91
N VAL A 61 -13.55 -29.75 12.20
CA VAL A 61 -14.22 -28.45 12.30
C VAL A 61 -14.86 -28.08 10.97
N TYR A 62 -15.92 -27.31 11.01
CA TYR A 62 -16.50 -26.69 9.83
C TYR A 62 -15.91 -25.28 9.68
N ASP A 63 -15.29 -25.05 8.53
CA ASP A 63 -14.69 -23.78 8.19
C ASP A 63 -15.63 -22.98 7.28
N PHE A 64 -16.08 -21.83 7.77
CA PHE A 64 -16.96 -20.89 7.07
C PHE A 64 -16.22 -19.62 6.62
N SER A 65 -14.90 -19.57 6.77
CA SER A 65 -14.09 -18.39 6.47
C SER A 65 -14.18 -17.95 5.01
N MET A 66 -14.50 -18.89 4.10
CA MET A 66 -14.60 -18.64 2.67
C MET A 66 -16.04 -18.65 2.11
N LEU A 67 -17.05 -18.38 2.94
CA LEU A 67 -18.46 -18.39 2.47
C LEU A 67 -18.72 -17.45 1.29
N ASN A 68 -17.99 -16.36 1.18
CA ASN A 68 -18.10 -15.40 0.08
C ASN A 68 -17.13 -15.68 -1.09
N GLY A 69 -16.41 -16.81 -1.06
CA GLY A 69 -15.43 -17.18 -2.09
C GLY A 69 -14.07 -16.47 -1.98
N GLU A 70 -13.86 -15.67 -0.95
CA GLU A 70 -12.61 -14.96 -0.66
C GLU A 70 -12.18 -15.21 0.77
N ARG A 71 -10.86 -15.17 1.03
CA ARG A 71 -10.29 -15.13 2.36
C ARG A 71 -10.24 -13.69 2.85
N PHE A 72 -10.58 -13.46 4.10
CA PHE A 72 -10.52 -12.16 4.75
C PHE A 72 -9.44 -12.16 5.80
N PHE A 73 -8.66 -11.07 5.83
CA PHE A 73 -7.54 -10.91 6.75
C PHE A 73 -7.79 -9.71 7.67
N GLY A 74 -7.29 -9.84 8.89
CA GLY A 74 -7.23 -8.73 9.84
C GLY A 74 -6.17 -7.70 9.45
N ASN A 75 -6.13 -6.58 10.17
CA ASN A 75 -5.04 -5.62 10.01
C ASN A 75 -3.69 -6.30 10.29
N ARG A 76 -2.64 -5.79 9.65
CA ARG A 76 -1.27 -6.22 9.88
C ARG A 76 -0.48 -5.15 10.62
N GLU A 77 0.46 -5.59 11.43
CA GLU A 77 1.40 -4.69 12.08
C GLU A 77 2.69 -4.63 11.28
N ILE A 78 3.13 -3.42 10.95
CA ILE A 78 4.43 -3.17 10.33
C ILE A 78 5.28 -2.43 11.34
N THR A 79 6.42 -3.01 11.69
CA THR A 79 7.31 -2.51 12.72
C THR A 79 8.64 -2.08 12.12
N TYR A 80 9.06 -0.86 12.43
CA TYR A 80 10.39 -0.35 12.10
C TYR A 80 11.18 -0.13 13.38
N LYS A 81 12.39 -0.67 13.41
CA LYS A 81 13.39 -0.28 14.40
C LYS A 81 14.35 0.70 13.73
N ILE A 82 14.43 1.90 14.28
CA ILE A 82 15.22 3.01 13.74
C ILE A 82 16.17 3.53 14.79
N VAL A 83 17.30 4.06 14.35
CA VAL A 83 18.32 4.62 15.25
C VAL A 83 18.79 5.99 14.78
N MET A 84 19.20 6.82 15.72
CA MET A 84 19.81 8.11 15.48
C MET A 84 21.03 8.28 16.40
N PRO A 85 22.24 8.36 15.84
CA PRO A 85 23.44 8.61 16.64
C PRO A 85 23.50 10.08 17.02
N LEU A 86 23.33 10.38 18.31
CA LEU A 86 23.35 11.73 18.87
C LEU A 86 24.10 11.73 20.20
N SER A 87 25.25 12.38 20.24
CA SER A 87 26.10 12.45 21.44
C SER A 87 25.56 13.39 22.52
N VAL A 88 24.75 14.41 22.14
CA VAL A 88 24.27 15.46 23.04
C VAL A 88 22.91 15.06 23.63
N TYR A 89 22.82 14.94 24.94
CA TYR A 89 21.60 14.57 25.67
C TYR A 89 20.39 15.44 25.32
N HIS A 90 20.58 16.76 25.27
CA HIS A 90 19.48 17.69 24.97
C HIS A 90 18.88 17.45 23.57
N GLU A 91 19.71 17.13 22.59
CA GLU A 91 19.25 16.82 21.23
C GLU A 91 18.47 15.51 21.24
N ARG A 92 18.94 14.46 21.93
CA ARG A 92 18.22 13.18 22.05
C ARG A 92 16.81 13.38 22.61
N LYS A 93 16.66 14.21 23.64
CA LYS A 93 15.36 14.57 24.23
C LYS A 93 14.42 15.25 23.22
N ILE A 94 14.92 16.19 22.44
CA ILE A 94 14.13 16.87 21.42
C ILE A 94 13.64 15.87 20.37
N PHE A 95 14.52 15.01 19.86
CA PHE A 95 14.14 14.03 18.83
C PHE A 95 13.19 12.95 19.36
N GLU A 96 13.32 12.54 20.63
CA GLU A 96 12.35 11.66 21.28
C GLU A 96 10.95 12.26 21.32
N GLU A 97 10.82 13.52 21.71
CA GLU A 97 9.53 14.19 21.75
C GLU A 97 8.97 14.43 20.34
N GLU A 98 9.84 14.79 19.41
CA GLU A 98 9.43 15.14 18.06
C GLU A 98 8.90 13.95 17.26
N ILE A 99 9.55 12.79 17.33
CA ILE A 99 9.05 11.58 16.65
C ILE A 99 7.65 11.17 17.14
N LYS A 100 7.41 11.23 18.45
CA LYS A 100 6.10 10.96 19.05
C LYS A 100 5.05 11.98 18.59
N ARG A 101 5.43 13.26 18.56
CA ARG A 101 4.54 14.37 18.15
C ARG A 101 4.20 14.33 16.67
N GLN A 102 5.12 13.88 15.83
CA GLN A 102 4.90 13.82 14.39
C GLN A 102 4.13 12.58 13.95
N LEU A 103 4.25 11.43 14.63
CA LEU A 103 3.64 10.18 14.22
C LEU A 103 2.31 9.90 14.92
N MET A 104 2.24 10.04 16.25
CA MET A 104 1.08 9.58 17.03
C MET A 104 -0.23 10.34 16.76
N PRO A 105 -0.24 11.65 16.50
CA PRO A 105 -1.49 12.37 16.23
C PRO A 105 -2.03 12.17 14.81
N VAL A 106 -1.23 11.59 13.91
CA VAL A 106 -1.64 11.37 12.51
C VAL A 106 -2.67 10.25 12.47
N GLY A 107 -3.82 10.51 11.87
CA GLY A 107 -4.86 9.51 11.63
C GLY A 107 -4.43 8.51 10.55
N ILE A 108 -5.41 7.87 9.91
CA ILE A 108 -5.14 6.95 8.80
C ILE A 108 -4.47 7.74 7.67
N SER A 109 -3.29 7.27 7.28
CA SER A 109 -2.47 7.87 6.21
C SER A 109 -1.71 6.78 5.45
N ASN A 110 -1.07 7.17 4.36
CA ASN A 110 -0.22 6.27 3.58
C ASN A 110 1.13 6.10 4.28
N LEU A 111 1.53 4.84 4.43
CA LEU A 111 2.86 4.42 4.84
C LEU A 111 3.59 3.90 3.60
N VAL A 112 4.66 4.58 3.23
CA VAL A 112 5.54 4.18 2.12
C VAL A 112 6.90 3.88 2.70
N ASP A 113 7.53 2.80 2.29
CA ASP A 113 8.90 2.51 2.66
C ASP A 113 9.77 2.21 1.43
N THR A 114 11.08 2.28 1.63
CA THR A 114 12.05 2.04 0.57
C THR A 114 12.25 0.55 0.28
N HIS A 115 11.75 -0.33 1.13
CA HIS A 115 11.87 -1.76 0.98
C HIS A 115 10.90 -2.31 -0.06
N GLU A 116 9.65 -1.80 -0.05
CA GLU A 116 8.58 -2.17 -0.98
C GLU A 116 8.28 -0.99 -1.91
N ASP A 117 9.26 -0.65 -2.74
CA ASP A 117 9.12 0.42 -3.72
C ASP A 117 7.97 0.11 -4.70
N GLY A 118 7.19 1.12 -5.05
CA GLY A 118 6.00 0.96 -5.88
C GLY A 118 4.70 0.67 -5.12
N TYR A 119 4.74 0.51 -3.79
CA TYR A 119 3.57 0.23 -2.95
C TYR A 119 3.46 1.17 -1.76
N TYR A 120 2.25 1.25 -1.20
CA TYR A 120 1.99 1.89 0.09
C TYR A 120 0.94 1.10 0.88
N TRP A 121 1.02 1.18 2.20
CA TRP A 121 -0.03 0.69 3.10
C TRP A 121 -0.87 1.85 3.61
N SER A 122 -2.16 1.61 3.81
CA SER A 122 -3.05 2.54 4.50
C SER A 122 -3.17 2.13 5.96
N GLY A 123 -2.77 2.99 6.88
CA GLY A 123 -2.78 2.66 8.30
C GLY A 123 -2.59 3.86 9.20
N LYS A 124 -2.34 3.60 10.47
CA LYS A 124 -2.05 4.59 11.51
C LYS A 124 -0.87 4.14 12.37
N CYS A 125 -0.14 5.07 12.93
CA CYS A 125 0.87 4.76 13.93
C CYS A 125 0.17 4.23 15.20
N LYS A 126 0.54 3.01 15.63
CA LYS A 126 0.00 2.34 16.80
C LYS A 126 0.78 2.70 18.05
N SER A 127 2.11 2.66 17.97
CA SER A 127 3.01 3.01 19.08
C SER A 127 4.36 3.51 18.59
N VAL A 128 4.98 4.33 19.43
CA VAL A 128 6.37 4.79 19.29
C VAL A 128 7.04 4.59 20.65
N GLU A 129 7.93 3.62 20.72
CA GLU A 129 8.75 3.36 21.90
C GLU A 129 10.17 3.85 21.63
N VAL A 130 10.71 4.64 22.54
CA VAL A 130 12.04 5.24 22.38
C VAL A 130 12.92 4.82 23.55
N ASP A 131 14.12 4.37 23.24
CA ASP A 131 15.17 4.00 24.16
C ASP A 131 16.39 4.91 23.96
N ASP A 132 16.83 5.57 25.03
CA ASP A 132 17.96 6.49 25.06
C ASP A 132 19.18 5.80 25.72
N ASP A 133 20.13 5.36 24.88
CA ASP A 133 21.40 4.80 25.35
C ASP A 133 22.42 5.93 25.51
N GLU A 134 22.51 6.47 26.72
CA GLU A 134 23.42 7.57 27.05
C GLU A 134 24.89 7.19 26.90
N GLU A 135 25.26 5.93 27.16
CA GLU A 135 26.65 5.48 27.09
C GLU A 135 27.16 5.46 25.65
N LYS A 136 26.28 5.07 24.73
CA LYS A 136 26.61 5.02 23.30
C LYS A 136 26.28 6.31 22.54
N GLY A 137 25.54 7.24 23.17
CA GLY A 137 25.02 8.41 22.50
C GLY A 137 24.07 8.03 21.35
N LEU A 138 23.21 7.04 21.58
CA LEU A 138 22.35 6.45 20.57
C LEU A 138 20.88 6.52 21.00
N LEU A 139 20.06 7.13 20.17
CA LEU A 139 18.61 7.08 20.32
C LEU A 139 18.05 5.98 19.43
N THR A 140 17.32 5.03 20.01
CA THR A 140 16.64 3.95 19.27
C THR A 140 15.15 4.12 19.40
N ALA A 141 14.41 4.02 18.30
CA ALA A 141 12.94 3.99 18.34
C ALA A 141 12.39 2.75 17.66
N THR A 142 11.37 2.17 18.28
CA THR A 142 10.53 1.12 17.70
C THR A 142 9.18 1.74 17.37
N VAL A 143 8.87 1.79 16.08
CA VAL A 143 7.63 2.37 15.57
C VAL A 143 6.77 1.25 14.99
N VAL A 144 5.54 1.14 15.48
CA VAL A 144 4.58 0.12 15.03
C VAL A 144 3.42 0.82 14.33
N PHE A 145 3.12 0.38 13.12
CA PHE A 145 1.96 0.81 12.34
C PHE A 145 0.92 -0.30 12.28
N ASP A 146 -0.34 0.06 12.50
CA ASP A 146 -1.53 -0.78 12.29
C ASP A 146 -2.09 -0.46 10.92
N CYS A 147 -1.88 -1.37 9.96
CA CYS A 147 -2.16 -1.16 8.55
C CYS A 147 -3.26 -2.10 8.02
N TYR A 148 -3.95 -1.63 7.01
CA TYR A 148 -4.81 -2.48 6.17
C TYR A 148 -3.98 -3.66 5.63
N PRO A 149 -4.56 -4.88 5.53
CA PRO A 149 -3.79 -6.09 5.22
C PRO A 149 -3.09 -6.11 3.86
N TYR A 150 -3.64 -5.42 2.89
CA TYR A 150 -3.09 -5.35 1.53
C TYR A 150 -2.39 -4.02 1.30
N ALA A 151 -1.30 -4.05 0.53
CA ALA A 151 -0.68 -2.85 0.00
C ALA A 151 -1.39 -2.40 -1.27
N TYR A 152 -1.38 -1.11 -1.52
CA TYR A 152 -1.87 -0.52 -2.77
C TYR A 152 -0.70 -0.17 -3.67
N THR A 153 -0.86 -0.32 -4.98
CA THR A 153 0.12 0.22 -5.94
C THR A 153 0.17 1.75 -5.85
N ASN A 154 1.37 2.33 -5.88
CA ASN A 154 1.56 3.79 -5.82
C ASN A 154 0.88 4.49 -6.99
N ASN A 155 0.93 3.87 -8.16
CA ASN A 155 0.35 4.40 -9.38
C ASN A 155 -1.01 3.76 -9.70
N LEU A 156 -1.87 4.51 -10.38
CA LEU A 156 -3.05 3.93 -11.00
C LEU A 156 -2.62 2.99 -12.13
N GLU A 157 -3.41 1.94 -12.34
CA GLU A 157 -3.19 1.03 -13.47
C GLU A 157 -3.18 1.81 -14.79
N GLY A 158 -2.30 1.42 -15.72
CA GLY A 158 -2.11 2.09 -17.00
C GLY A 158 -1.36 3.42 -16.94
N ALA A 159 -0.79 3.80 -15.79
CA ALA A 159 0.11 4.94 -15.69
C ALA A 159 1.38 4.69 -16.52
N ASP A 160 1.86 5.73 -17.19
CA ASP A 160 3.08 5.68 -18.03
C ASP A 160 4.31 6.08 -17.19
N ILE A 161 4.49 5.41 -16.06
CA ILE A 161 5.63 5.62 -15.16
C ILE A 161 6.41 4.31 -15.10
N TRP A 162 7.60 4.32 -15.68
CA TRP A 162 8.45 3.14 -15.83
C TRP A 162 9.36 2.86 -14.64
N ASP A 163 9.62 3.87 -13.81
CA ASP A 163 10.61 3.79 -12.72
C ASP A 163 10.12 2.87 -11.58
N ASP A 164 8.81 2.75 -11.38
CA ASP A 164 8.20 1.95 -10.32
C ASP A 164 7.76 0.54 -10.81
N VAL A 165 8.11 0.15 -12.05
CA VAL A 165 7.63 -1.11 -12.63
C VAL A 165 8.55 -2.28 -12.27
N ILE A 166 8.00 -3.25 -11.55
CA ILE A 166 8.63 -4.56 -11.33
C ILE A 166 8.15 -5.48 -12.46
N PHE A 167 8.97 -5.65 -13.49
CA PHE A 167 8.60 -6.34 -14.74
C PHE A 167 8.11 -7.78 -14.55
N ASP A 168 8.54 -8.47 -13.51
CA ASP A 168 8.14 -9.85 -13.23
C ASP A 168 6.72 -9.98 -12.64
N HIS A 169 6.18 -8.89 -12.08
CA HIS A 169 4.90 -8.87 -11.38
C HIS A 169 3.96 -7.77 -11.84
N TRP A 170 4.25 -7.16 -12.99
CA TRP A 170 3.48 -6.03 -13.51
C TRP A 170 3.04 -6.27 -14.94
N ILE A 171 1.82 -5.84 -15.25
CA ILE A 171 1.34 -5.77 -16.63
C ILE A 171 1.07 -4.30 -16.98
N TRP A 172 1.42 -3.92 -18.18
CA TRP A 172 0.95 -2.67 -18.74
C TRP A 172 -0.29 -2.94 -19.60
N GLN A 173 -1.37 -2.18 -19.35
CA GLN A 173 -2.61 -2.29 -20.10
C GLN A 173 -3.21 -0.91 -20.32
N PRO A 174 -3.82 -0.66 -21.51
CA PRO A 174 -4.53 0.57 -21.73
C PRO A 174 -5.80 0.62 -20.86
N VAL A 175 -6.00 1.72 -20.14
CA VAL A 175 -7.19 1.96 -19.31
C VAL A 175 -8.07 3.08 -19.83
N LYS A 176 -7.62 3.80 -20.86
CA LYS A 176 -8.32 4.93 -21.50
C LYS A 176 -8.70 4.61 -22.93
N PHE A 177 -9.98 4.74 -23.24
CA PHE A 177 -10.56 4.34 -24.51
C PHE A 177 -11.40 5.44 -25.14
N ASN A 178 -11.22 5.65 -26.46
CA ASN A 178 -12.05 6.54 -27.26
C ASN A 178 -13.20 5.71 -27.86
N VAL A 179 -14.42 5.97 -27.40
CA VAL A 179 -15.63 5.25 -27.81
C VAL A 179 -16.37 6.08 -28.86
N THR A 180 -16.60 5.53 -30.05
CA THR A 180 -17.34 6.22 -31.13
C THR A 180 -18.68 5.56 -31.45
N LYS A 181 -18.86 4.28 -31.19
CA LYS A 181 -20.13 3.53 -31.32
C LYS A 181 -20.20 2.45 -30.26
N SER A 182 -19.48 1.34 -30.49
CA SER A 182 -19.36 0.22 -29.56
C SER A 182 -17.99 -0.44 -29.76
N MET A 183 -17.39 -0.88 -28.65
CA MET A 183 -16.15 -1.64 -28.65
C MET A 183 -16.09 -2.56 -27.42
N ASP A 184 -15.40 -3.67 -27.56
CA ASP A 184 -15.09 -4.56 -26.47
C ASP A 184 -13.65 -4.31 -26.01
N VAL A 185 -13.46 -4.26 -24.69
CA VAL A 185 -12.15 -4.08 -24.06
C VAL A 185 -11.98 -5.15 -22.99
N THR A 186 -10.74 -5.51 -22.73
CA THR A 186 -10.41 -6.44 -21.66
C THR A 186 -9.41 -5.78 -20.75
N LEU A 187 -9.72 -5.74 -19.44
CA LEU A 187 -8.80 -5.33 -18.39
C LEU A 187 -8.51 -6.52 -17.48
N GLU A 188 -7.29 -6.62 -17.02
CA GLU A 188 -6.86 -7.70 -16.16
C GLU A 188 -6.50 -7.15 -14.77
N ASN A 189 -7.10 -7.74 -13.74
CA ASN A 189 -6.72 -7.50 -12.36
C ASN A 189 -5.79 -8.64 -11.93
N ILE A 190 -4.50 -8.37 -11.85
CA ILE A 190 -3.47 -9.31 -11.41
C ILE A 190 -3.14 -9.18 -9.92
N GLY A 191 -3.88 -8.34 -9.20
CA GLY A 191 -3.72 -8.17 -7.75
C GLY A 191 -4.12 -9.39 -6.94
N SER A 192 -4.11 -9.24 -5.62
CA SER A 192 -4.43 -10.33 -4.69
C SER A 192 -5.91 -10.43 -4.33
N ARG A 193 -6.73 -9.45 -4.74
CA ARG A 193 -8.18 -9.44 -4.51
C ARG A 193 -8.93 -8.58 -5.53
N PRO A 194 -10.30 -8.69 -5.57
CA PRO A 194 -11.12 -7.78 -6.36
C PRO A 194 -10.93 -6.33 -5.96
N VAL A 195 -10.87 -5.42 -6.95
CA VAL A 195 -10.63 -3.99 -6.72
C VAL A 195 -11.82 -3.13 -7.11
N ILE A 196 -11.97 -2.00 -6.42
CA ILE A 196 -12.94 -0.98 -6.77
C ILE A 196 -12.34 -0.11 -7.88
N CYS A 197 -13.03 -0.07 -9.01
CA CYS A 197 -12.67 0.75 -10.15
C CYS A 197 -13.60 1.96 -10.25
N HIS A 198 -13.03 3.14 -10.34
CA HIS A 198 -13.68 4.42 -10.60
C HIS A 198 -13.57 4.78 -12.08
N PHE A 199 -14.28 5.82 -12.51
CA PHE A 199 -14.32 6.25 -13.89
C PHE A 199 -13.98 7.74 -14.05
N ALA A 200 -13.34 8.07 -15.16
CA ALA A 200 -13.36 9.41 -15.70
C ALA A 200 -13.92 9.35 -17.14
N VAL A 201 -14.84 10.26 -17.46
CA VAL A 201 -15.53 10.24 -18.74
C VAL A 201 -15.63 11.63 -19.35
N THR A 202 -15.52 11.71 -20.68
CA THR A 202 -15.95 12.85 -21.47
C THR A 202 -17.00 12.37 -22.47
N GLY A 203 -18.05 13.17 -22.67
CA GLY A 203 -19.19 12.75 -23.48
C GLY A 203 -20.14 11.83 -22.72
N LYS A 204 -20.69 10.83 -23.40
CA LYS A 204 -21.64 9.87 -22.86
C LYS A 204 -21.27 8.47 -23.27
N VAL A 205 -20.91 7.64 -22.30
CA VAL A 205 -20.48 6.26 -22.51
C VAL A 205 -21.21 5.31 -21.57
N THR A 206 -21.72 4.23 -22.12
CA THR A 206 -22.31 3.12 -21.36
C THR A 206 -21.29 2.02 -21.25
N VAL A 207 -21.03 1.58 -20.00
CA VAL A 207 -20.13 0.45 -19.67
C VAL A 207 -20.99 -0.73 -19.27
N LYS A 208 -20.78 -1.88 -19.90
CA LYS A 208 -21.37 -3.17 -19.53
C LYS A 208 -20.25 -4.16 -19.22
N GLY A 209 -20.39 -4.94 -18.17
CA GLY A 209 -19.33 -5.87 -17.77
C GLY A 209 -19.81 -7.00 -16.88
N PRO A 210 -18.89 -7.77 -16.31
CA PRO A 210 -19.21 -8.89 -15.43
C PRO A 210 -20.04 -8.43 -14.22
N GLY A 211 -21.17 -9.10 -14.00
CA GLY A 211 -22.01 -8.85 -12.82
C GLY A 211 -22.92 -7.62 -12.87
N PHE A 212 -22.93 -6.83 -13.96
CA PHE A 212 -23.84 -5.69 -14.09
C PHE A 212 -24.32 -5.46 -15.53
N ASN A 213 -25.54 -4.93 -15.67
CA ASN A 213 -26.21 -4.77 -16.97
C ASN A 213 -25.88 -3.48 -17.73
N GLY A 214 -25.02 -2.65 -17.16
CA GLY A 214 -24.53 -1.42 -17.75
C GLY A 214 -24.79 -0.18 -16.92
N TYR A 215 -23.80 0.70 -16.89
CA TYR A 215 -23.87 2.04 -16.33
C TYR A 215 -23.72 3.07 -17.45
N GLU A 216 -24.67 3.98 -17.56
CA GLU A 216 -24.52 5.14 -18.39
C GLU A 216 -23.71 6.20 -17.63
N LEU A 217 -22.53 6.50 -18.12
CA LEU A 217 -21.59 7.43 -17.53
C LEU A 217 -21.56 8.73 -18.31
N THR A 218 -21.65 9.82 -17.57
CA THR A 218 -21.52 11.19 -18.05
C THR A 218 -20.56 11.94 -17.11
N LYS A 219 -20.12 13.12 -17.48
CA LYS A 219 -19.27 13.94 -16.61
C LYS A 219 -19.87 14.19 -15.22
N ASP A 220 -21.21 14.19 -15.12
CA ASP A 220 -21.93 14.57 -13.88
C ASP A 220 -22.09 13.40 -12.88
N ASN A 221 -21.91 12.15 -13.34
CA ASN A 221 -22.13 10.97 -12.50
C ASN A 221 -20.94 10.00 -12.44
N ALA A 222 -19.92 10.18 -13.28
CA ALA A 222 -18.80 9.24 -13.35
C ALA A 222 -17.99 9.16 -12.05
N ASP A 223 -17.87 10.24 -11.31
CA ASP A 223 -17.18 10.32 -10.02
C ASP A 223 -17.84 9.50 -8.90
N LYS A 224 -19.15 9.25 -9.02
CA LYS A 224 -19.98 8.50 -8.07
C LYS A 224 -20.16 7.04 -8.47
N ALA A 225 -19.90 6.72 -9.74
CA ALA A 225 -20.04 5.38 -10.25
C ALA A 225 -18.80 4.55 -9.95
N THR A 226 -18.99 3.35 -9.44
CA THR A 226 -17.93 2.38 -9.19
C THR A 226 -18.37 1.00 -9.64
N ILE A 227 -17.41 0.18 -10.01
CA ILE A 227 -17.59 -1.25 -10.20
C ILE A 227 -16.56 -2.02 -9.39
N THR A 228 -16.90 -3.23 -8.99
CA THR A 228 -15.92 -4.18 -8.47
C THR A 228 -15.39 -4.99 -9.64
N MET A 229 -14.08 -4.98 -9.84
CA MET A 229 -13.41 -5.76 -10.88
C MET A 229 -12.76 -6.99 -10.25
N PRO A 230 -13.30 -8.20 -10.53
CA PRO A 230 -12.75 -9.46 -10.05
C PRO A 230 -11.31 -9.69 -10.50
N LEU A 231 -10.66 -10.66 -9.87
CA LEU A 231 -9.34 -11.15 -10.30
C LEU A 231 -9.36 -11.68 -11.72
N GLY A 232 -8.25 -11.55 -12.41
CA GLY A 232 -8.06 -12.05 -13.77
C GLY A 232 -8.68 -11.14 -14.84
N LYS A 233 -9.02 -11.73 -15.99
CA LYS A 233 -9.46 -11.00 -17.19
C LYS A 233 -10.94 -10.64 -17.13
N ASN A 234 -11.22 -9.36 -17.18
CA ASN A 234 -12.55 -8.77 -17.16
C ASN A 234 -12.89 -8.16 -18.53
N LYS A 235 -13.93 -8.64 -19.16
CA LYS A 235 -14.40 -8.14 -20.46
C LYS A 235 -15.49 -7.11 -20.26
N PHE A 236 -15.31 -5.95 -20.89
CA PHE A 236 -16.28 -4.85 -20.88
C PHE A 236 -16.70 -4.51 -22.30
N THR A 237 -17.98 -4.24 -22.49
CA THR A 237 -18.50 -3.62 -23.71
C THR A 237 -18.78 -2.16 -23.44
N LEU A 238 -18.11 -1.29 -24.17
CA LEU A 238 -18.27 0.17 -24.12
C LEU A 238 -19.13 0.60 -25.30
N SER A 239 -20.14 1.45 -25.09
CA SER A 239 -20.98 1.98 -26.15
C SER A 239 -21.30 3.45 -25.92
N GLY A 240 -21.49 4.20 -27.00
CA GLY A 240 -21.78 5.63 -26.94
C GLY A 240 -20.77 6.48 -27.71
N SER A 241 -20.53 7.71 -27.25
CA SER A 241 -19.60 8.65 -27.86
C SER A 241 -18.87 9.46 -26.80
N GLY A 242 -17.56 9.33 -26.74
CA GLY A 242 -16.73 10.03 -25.77
C GLY A 242 -15.46 9.27 -25.42
N THR A 243 -14.79 9.71 -24.36
CA THR A 243 -13.62 9.04 -23.81
C THR A 243 -13.98 8.47 -22.45
N LEU A 244 -13.60 7.24 -22.17
CA LEU A 244 -13.72 6.59 -20.88
C LEU A 244 -12.35 6.15 -20.39
N GLU A 245 -12.08 6.40 -19.12
CA GLU A 245 -10.89 5.95 -18.43
C GLU A 245 -11.30 5.18 -17.16
N PHE A 246 -10.77 3.98 -17.00
CA PHE A 246 -10.89 3.17 -15.80
C PHE A 246 -9.78 3.56 -14.83
N LYS A 247 -10.13 3.83 -13.57
CA LYS A 247 -9.18 4.26 -12.53
C LYS A 247 -9.23 3.31 -11.35
N PHE A 248 -8.20 2.50 -11.22
CA PHE A 248 -8.07 1.58 -10.10
C PHE A 248 -6.60 1.41 -9.71
N ARG A 249 -6.39 1.00 -8.47
CA ARG A 249 -5.12 0.50 -7.95
C ARG A 249 -5.27 -0.95 -7.59
N ARG A 250 -4.25 -1.73 -7.81
CA ARG A 250 -4.24 -3.10 -7.35
C ARG A 250 -4.00 -3.15 -5.84
N GLU A 251 -4.60 -4.13 -5.21
CA GLU A 251 -4.36 -4.50 -3.83
C GLU A 251 -3.54 -5.79 -3.81
N GLU A 252 -2.36 -5.74 -3.18
CA GLU A 252 -1.38 -6.82 -3.21
C GLU A 252 -1.08 -7.33 -1.80
N MET A 253 -1.00 -8.66 -1.67
CA MET A 253 -0.51 -9.31 -0.46
C MET A 253 1.01 -9.48 -0.58
N ILE A 254 1.75 -8.52 -0.04
CA ILE A 254 3.22 -8.45 -0.08
C ILE A 254 3.81 -8.45 1.32
#